data_38084fa415f2f158711a8176c0c372a1
#
_entry.id   38084fa415f2f158711a8176c0c372a1
#
_cell.length_a   1.000
_cell.length_b   1.000
_cell.length_c   1.000
_cell.angle_alpha   90.00
_cell.angle_beta   90.00
_cell.angle_gamma   90.00
#
_symmetry.space_group_name_H-M   'P 1'
#
loop_
_entity.id
_entity.type
_entity.pdbx_description
1 polymer ?
#
loop_
_entity_poly.entity_id
_entity_poly.type
_entity_poly.pdbx_seq_one_letter_code
_entity_poly.pdbx_strand_id
1 'polypeptide(L)'
;QGVEIERMNVMAVNLSDDPRSGLTGGLFIADEAILNLELITSLRKPTGFYDPKNPAAKGSEDTTKPEEDREKTTLEKSRSLRSPMLSFANTDMAFRDDILVAGSYHGFNIYKLNDNGIPSLISSVVCPGGQGDVSIVGDILIMSVEQIRSRIDCGLEGVGRDASPERFRGIRIFDISDLKNPVQVGAVQTCRGSHTHSIVAGPNEDGKIIVYNSGTGSVRDDEEMETCIGNVPGDKRTALFRIDVIEIPVSEPSKAKIVSSPTVFA
;
A
#
# COMPACT_ATOMS: atom_id res chain seq x y z
N GLN A 1 -31.24 31.98 -15.65
CA GLN A 1 -29.98 32.68 -15.96
C GLN A 1 -28.94 31.58 -16.25
N GLY A 2 -28.59 31.44 -17.55
CA GLY A 2 -27.56 30.51 -17.97
C GLY A 2 -26.19 31.07 -17.60
N VAL A 3 -25.35 30.24 -16.99
CA VAL A 3 -23.93 30.55 -16.80
C VAL A 3 -23.25 30.30 -18.14
N GLU A 4 -22.74 31.35 -18.76
CA GLU A 4 -21.92 31.26 -19.96
C GLU A 4 -20.55 30.74 -19.52
N ILE A 5 -20.22 29.49 -19.89
CA ILE A 5 -18.90 28.92 -19.66
C ILE A 5 -17.98 29.45 -20.75
N GLU A 6 -17.09 30.37 -20.41
CA GLU A 6 -16.01 30.78 -21.32
C GLU A 6 -15.23 29.53 -21.76
N ARG A 7 -15.15 29.32 -23.07
CA ARG A 7 -14.31 28.30 -23.65
C ARG A 7 -12.86 28.61 -23.27
N MET A 8 -12.25 27.79 -22.38
CA MET A 8 -10.82 27.82 -22.24
C MET A 8 -10.20 27.51 -23.61
N ASN A 9 -9.46 28.48 -24.15
CA ASN A 9 -8.58 28.21 -25.28
C ASN A 9 -7.50 27.21 -24.80
N VAL A 10 -7.73 25.94 -25.05
CA VAL A 10 -6.67 24.95 -24.93
C VAL A 10 -5.65 25.29 -26.01
N MET A 11 -4.53 25.90 -25.63
CA MET A 11 -3.41 26.07 -26.54
C MET A 11 -3.07 24.68 -27.07
N ALA A 12 -3.14 24.49 -28.37
CA ALA A 12 -2.63 23.30 -29.02
C ALA A 12 -1.11 23.29 -28.78
N VAL A 13 -0.65 22.50 -27.82
CA VAL A 13 0.76 22.26 -27.60
C VAL A 13 1.26 21.50 -28.81
N ASN A 14 2.26 22.03 -29.50
CA ASN A 14 2.90 21.29 -30.57
C ASN A 14 3.65 20.10 -29.94
N LEU A 15 3.06 18.91 -30.07
CA LEU A 15 3.62 17.70 -29.44
C LEU A 15 5.03 17.37 -29.95
N SER A 16 5.43 17.88 -31.12
CA SER A 16 6.79 17.66 -31.62
C SER A 16 7.89 18.36 -30.79
N ASP A 17 7.53 19.41 -30.04
CA ASP A 17 8.46 20.19 -29.25
C ASP A 17 8.43 19.75 -27.77
N ASP A 18 7.57 18.81 -27.40
CA ASP A 18 7.49 18.26 -26.05
C ASP A 18 8.62 17.22 -25.88
N PRO A 19 9.54 17.40 -24.94
CA PRO A 19 10.66 16.48 -24.71
C PRO A 19 10.21 15.06 -24.34
N ARG A 20 8.94 14.86 -23.98
CA ARG A 20 8.33 13.55 -23.72
C ARG A 20 7.84 12.87 -25.00
N SER A 21 7.77 13.59 -26.12
CA SER A 21 7.37 13.00 -27.41
C SER A 21 8.50 12.17 -27.98
N GLY A 22 8.15 10.97 -28.45
CA GLY A 22 9.13 10.09 -29.11
C GLY A 22 10.02 9.29 -28.17
N LEU A 23 9.79 9.34 -26.86
CA LEU A 23 10.51 8.50 -25.91
C LEU A 23 10.25 7.01 -26.18
N THR A 24 11.31 6.21 -26.18
CA THR A 24 11.23 4.76 -26.31
C THR A 24 10.79 4.14 -24.99
N GLY A 25 9.76 3.31 -25.00
CA GLY A 25 9.33 2.54 -23.85
C GLY A 25 10.24 1.36 -23.58
N GLY A 26 10.31 0.91 -22.34
CA GLY A 26 11.05 -0.28 -21.95
C GLY A 26 11.07 -0.48 -20.45
N LEU A 27 11.08 -1.74 -20.01
CA LEU A 27 11.00 -2.04 -18.59
C LEU A 27 12.22 -1.56 -17.80
N PHE A 28 13.41 -1.57 -18.44
CA PHE A 28 14.68 -1.19 -17.82
C PHE A 28 15.53 -0.27 -18.70
N ILE A 29 15.00 0.10 -19.86
CA ILE A 29 15.71 0.86 -20.89
C ILE A 29 14.84 1.98 -21.48
N ALA A 30 13.81 2.40 -20.75
CA ALA A 30 12.98 3.52 -21.17
C ALA A 30 13.83 4.80 -21.26
N ASP A 31 13.58 5.57 -22.32
CA ASP A 31 14.17 6.91 -22.43
C ASP A 31 13.56 7.85 -21.38
N GLU A 32 14.27 8.94 -21.08
CA GLU A 32 13.95 9.88 -20.01
C GLU A 32 13.75 11.28 -20.54
N ALA A 33 12.80 12.01 -19.96
CA ALA A 33 12.65 13.45 -20.10
C ALA A 33 12.76 14.10 -18.73
N ILE A 34 13.79 14.90 -18.52
CA ILE A 34 14.13 15.51 -17.24
C ILE A 34 14.25 17.02 -17.40
N LEU A 35 13.67 17.78 -16.46
CA LEU A 35 13.77 19.23 -16.40
C LEU A 35 14.09 19.66 -14.96
N ASN A 36 15.22 20.35 -14.76
CA ASN A 36 15.69 20.85 -13.47
C ASN A 36 15.93 19.75 -12.40
N LEU A 37 16.14 18.52 -12.83
CA LEU A 37 16.46 17.36 -11.99
C LEU A 37 17.60 16.60 -12.65
N GLU A 38 18.23 15.70 -11.90
CA GLU A 38 19.21 14.74 -12.38
C GLU A 38 18.84 13.35 -11.86
N LEU A 39 18.84 12.33 -12.73
CA LEU A 39 18.68 10.95 -12.29
C LEU A 39 19.98 10.45 -11.69
N ILE A 40 20.04 10.32 -10.36
CA ILE A 40 21.21 9.81 -9.67
C ILE A 40 21.41 8.33 -9.93
N THR A 41 20.34 7.54 -9.80
CA THR A 41 20.39 6.09 -9.99
C THR A 41 19.00 5.50 -10.18
N SER A 42 18.95 4.31 -10.79
CA SER A 42 17.74 3.48 -10.91
C SER A 42 18.05 2.07 -10.42
N LEU A 43 17.30 1.59 -9.43
CA LEU A 43 17.44 0.26 -8.86
C LEU A 43 16.30 -0.64 -9.28
N ARG A 44 16.62 -1.89 -9.60
CA ARG A 44 15.60 -2.92 -9.80
C ARG A 44 14.96 -3.30 -8.48
N LYS A 45 13.68 -3.64 -8.50
CA LYS A 45 13.00 -4.19 -7.32
C LYS A 45 13.70 -5.46 -6.85
N PRO A 46 13.83 -5.65 -5.53
CA PRO A 46 14.41 -6.86 -4.96
C PRO A 46 13.57 -8.11 -5.25
N THR A 47 14.18 -9.27 -5.03
CA THR A 47 13.50 -10.58 -5.11
C THR A 47 12.25 -10.60 -4.21
N GLY A 48 11.15 -11.18 -4.72
CA GLY A 48 9.85 -11.20 -4.05
C GLY A 48 8.94 -10.02 -4.41
N PHE A 49 9.50 -8.91 -4.92
CA PHE A 49 8.75 -7.74 -5.37
C PHE A 49 8.51 -7.71 -6.88
N TYR A 50 9.32 -8.42 -7.62
CA TYR A 50 9.26 -8.47 -9.07
C TYR A 50 9.85 -9.78 -9.60
N ASP A 51 9.15 -10.43 -10.53
CA ASP A 51 9.66 -11.56 -11.32
C ASP A 51 9.84 -11.12 -12.78
N PRO A 52 11.09 -10.99 -13.28
CA PRO A 52 11.35 -10.57 -14.64
C PRO A 52 10.82 -11.57 -15.70
N LYS A 53 10.58 -12.83 -15.33
CA LYS A 53 10.02 -13.85 -16.22
C LYS A 53 8.49 -13.81 -16.23
N ASN A 54 7.87 -13.28 -15.22
CA ASN A 54 6.42 -13.13 -15.09
C ASN A 54 6.05 -11.76 -14.49
N PRO A 55 6.33 -10.66 -15.20
CA PRO A 55 6.15 -9.32 -14.66
C PRO A 55 4.69 -9.00 -14.30
N ALA A 56 3.73 -9.58 -15.00
CA ALA A 56 2.33 -9.40 -14.71
C ALA A 56 1.82 -10.28 -13.57
N ALA A 57 2.67 -11.10 -12.96
CA ALA A 57 2.32 -12.10 -11.96
C ALA A 57 1.12 -12.98 -12.38
N LYS A 58 1.01 -13.24 -13.68
CA LYS A 58 0.01 -14.19 -14.21
C LYS A 58 0.37 -15.58 -13.71
N GLY A 59 -0.63 -16.34 -13.27
CA GLY A 59 -0.43 -17.75 -12.96
C GLY A 59 0.14 -18.49 -14.17
N SER A 60 0.97 -19.50 -13.94
CA SER A 60 1.35 -20.42 -15.03
C SER A 60 0.08 -21.14 -15.46
N GLU A 61 -0.45 -20.80 -16.62
CA GLU A 61 -1.50 -21.61 -17.23
C GLU A 61 -0.90 -22.98 -17.52
N ASP A 62 -1.47 -24.01 -16.93
CA ASP A 62 -1.20 -25.38 -17.37
C ASP A 62 -1.83 -25.56 -18.75
N THR A 63 -1.06 -25.21 -19.79
CA THR A 63 -1.51 -25.27 -21.19
C THR A 63 -1.78 -26.69 -21.66
N THR A 64 -1.49 -27.71 -20.85
CA THR A 64 -1.73 -29.11 -21.16
C THR A 64 -3.18 -29.56 -20.92
N LYS A 65 -3.96 -28.78 -20.17
CA LYS A 65 -5.39 -29.06 -19.90
C LYS A 65 -6.29 -28.18 -20.74
N PRO A 66 -7.44 -28.70 -21.21
CA PRO A 66 -8.49 -27.89 -21.83
C PRO A 66 -8.93 -26.75 -20.88
N GLU A 67 -9.28 -25.59 -21.44
CA GLU A 67 -9.61 -24.39 -20.68
C GLU A 67 -10.80 -24.61 -19.71
N GLU A 68 -11.70 -25.51 -20.06
CA GLU A 68 -12.88 -25.89 -19.28
C GLU A 68 -12.56 -26.74 -18.02
N ASP A 69 -11.42 -27.46 -18.04
CA ASP A 69 -10.99 -28.35 -16.94
C ASP A 69 -9.92 -27.75 -16.04
N ARG A 70 -9.59 -26.47 -16.24
CA ARG A 70 -8.56 -25.78 -15.43
C ARG A 70 -9.15 -25.27 -14.14
N GLU A 71 -9.02 -26.06 -13.10
CA GLU A 71 -9.27 -25.56 -11.75
C GLU A 71 -8.18 -24.54 -11.36
N LYS A 72 -8.52 -23.25 -11.37
CA LYS A 72 -7.60 -22.19 -10.95
C LYS A 72 -7.27 -22.40 -9.49
N THR A 73 -5.98 -22.50 -9.19
CA THR A 73 -5.51 -22.54 -7.80
C THR A 73 -5.92 -21.25 -7.07
N THR A 74 -5.98 -21.31 -5.74
CA THR A 74 -6.28 -20.12 -4.91
C THR A 74 -5.32 -18.96 -5.23
N LEU A 75 -4.06 -19.29 -5.52
CA LEU A 75 -3.03 -18.32 -5.91
C LEU A 75 -3.32 -17.68 -7.27
N GLU A 76 -3.75 -18.44 -8.25
CA GLU A 76 -4.10 -17.94 -9.59
C GLU A 76 -5.36 -17.07 -9.54
N LYS A 77 -6.38 -17.49 -8.77
CA LYS A 77 -7.58 -16.69 -8.52
C LYS A 77 -7.23 -15.36 -7.85
N SER A 78 -6.34 -15.38 -6.87
CA SER A 78 -5.87 -14.19 -6.18
C SER A 78 -5.06 -13.26 -7.10
N ARG A 79 -4.20 -13.81 -7.95
CA ARG A 79 -3.41 -13.06 -8.93
C ARG A 79 -4.24 -12.44 -10.04
N SER A 80 -5.30 -13.13 -10.48
CA SER A 80 -6.21 -12.61 -11.54
C SER A 80 -6.99 -11.36 -11.11
N LEU A 81 -7.06 -11.07 -9.81
CA LEU A 81 -7.69 -9.88 -9.26
C LEU A 81 -6.77 -8.64 -9.27
N ARG A 82 -5.50 -8.79 -9.67
CA ARG A 82 -4.52 -7.72 -9.72
C ARG A 82 -4.42 -7.10 -11.10
N SER A 83 -4.36 -5.77 -11.14
CA SER A 83 -3.80 -5.10 -12.31
C SER A 83 -2.30 -5.44 -12.43
N PRO A 84 -1.80 -5.84 -13.61
CA PRO A 84 -0.37 -6.06 -13.81
C PRO A 84 0.51 -4.87 -13.39
N MET A 85 0.02 -3.65 -13.59
CA MET A 85 0.72 -2.42 -13.21
C MET A 85 0.99 -2.33 -11.71
N LEU A 86 0.12 -2.87 -10.86
CA LEU A 86 0.31 -2.85 -9.41
C LEU A 86 1.50 -3.68 -8.94
N SER A 87 1.95 -4.65 -9.76
CA SER A 87 3.15 -5.45 -9.46
C SER A 87 4.44 -4.66 -9.58
N PHE A 88 4.42 -3.51 -10.27
CA PHE A 88 5.58 -2.65 -10.48
C PHE A 88 5.58 -1.42 -9.56
N ALA A 89 4.44 -1.04 -8.98
CA ALA A 89 4.32 0.20 -8.25
C ALA A 89 5.07 0.15 -6.92
N ASN A 90 5.95 1.12 -6.69
CA ASN A 90 6.22 1.65 -5.35
C ASN A 90 5.13 2.67 -5.07
N THR A 91 4.71 2.77 -3.83
CA THR A 91 3.52 3.54 -3.47
C THR A 91 3.83 4.75 -2.63
N ASP A 92 4.81 4.61 -1.74
CA ASP A 92 5.18 5.65 -0.81
C ASP A 92 6.62 5.51 -0.32
N MET A 93 7.14 6.54 0.34
CA MET A 93 8.48 6.57 0.91
C MET A 93 8.48 7.27 2.26
N ALA A 94 9.12 6.64 3.23
CA ALA A 94 9.39 7.26 4.53
C ALA A 94 10.91 7.35 4.77
N PHE A 95 11.32 8.41 5.44
CA PHE A 95 12.74 8.68 5.71
C PHE A 95 12.98 8.83 7.21
N ARG A 96 14.13 8.35 7.66
CA ARG A 96 14.70 8.59 8.97
C ARG A 96 16.22 8.70 8.82
N ASP A 97 16.77 9.90 8.97
CA ASP A 97 18.17 10.19 8.71
C ASP A 97 18.61 9.73 7.30
N ASP A 98 19.56 8.81 7.21
CA ASP A 98 20.05 8.21 5.96
C ASP A 98 19.29 6.91 5.58
N ILE A 99 18.20 6.59 6.26
CA ILE A 99 17.36 5.42 5.99
C ILE A 99 16.16 5.83 5.16
N LEU A 100 15.95 5.12 4.05
CA LEU A 100 14.77 5.19 3.20
C LEU A 100 14.00 3.88 3.29
N VAL A 101 12.73 3.95 3.61
CA VAL A 101 11.78 2.84 3.44
C VAL A 101 10.89 3.11 2.25
N ALA A 102 10.93 2.21 1.27
CA ALA A 102 10.08 2.25 0.09
C ALA A 102 8.94 1.24 0.22
N GLY A 103 7.72 1.74 0.38
CA GLY A 103 6.49 0.95 0.43
C GLY A 103 6.03 0.53 -0.96
N SER A 104 5.35 -0.59 -1.04
CA SER A 104 4.77 -1.10 -2.27
C SER A 104 3.57 -2.02 -2.00
N TYR A 105 2.86 -2.43 -3.06
CA TYR A 105 1.74 -3.39 -2.95
C TYR A 105 2.16 -4.77 -2.42
N HIS A 106 3.47 -5.06 -2.37
CA HIS A 106 4.01 -6.36 -1.93
C HIS A 106 4.65 -6.32 -0.54
N GLY A 107 4.71 -5.16 0.11
CA GLY A 107 5.39 -4.95 1.37
C GLY A 107 6.31 -3.73 1.29
N PHE A 108 7.49 -3.80 1.88
CA PHE A 108 8.43 -2.68 1.87
C PHE A 108 9.89 -3.13 1.77
N ASN A 109 10.73 -2.19 1.34
CA ASN A 109 12.18 -2.35 1.26
C ASN A 109 12.88 -1.26 2.06
N ILE A 110 13.91 -1.61 2.80
CA ILE A 110 14.73 -0.67 3.56
C ILE A 110 16.06 -0.47 2.86
N TYR A 111 16.41 0.78 2.63
CA TYR A 111 17.65 1.18 2.00
C TYR A 111 18.43 2.14 2.92
N LYS A 112 19.73 2.10 2.80
CA LYS A 112 20.61 3.13 3.33
C LYS A 112 21.08 4.03 2.19
N LEU A 113 20.96 5.32 2.39
CA LEU A 113 21.48 6.33 1.48
C LEU A 113 22.95 6.65 1.86
N ASN A 114 23.83 6.76 0.88
CA ASN A 114 25.16 7.32 1.10
C ASN A 114 25.14 8.86 0.98
N ASP A 115 26.28 9.50 1.18
CA ASP A 115 26.41 10.97 1.13
C ASP A 115 26.02 11.59 -0.24
N ASN A 116 26.01 10.80 -1.29
CA ASN A 116 25.56 11.21 -2.63
C ASN A 116 24.08 10.84 -2.91
N GLY A 117 23.33 10.40 -1.89
CA GLY A 117 21.92 10.00 -2.03
C GLY A 117 21.71 8.65 -2.74
N ILE A 118 22.77 7.87 -2.98
CA ILE A 118 22.67 6.57 -3.66
C ILE A 118 22.17 5.52 -2.64
N PRO A 119 21.02 4.88 -2.90
CA PRO A 119 20.46 3.88 -2.01
C PRO A 119 21.16 2.52 -2.17
N SER A 120 21.39 1.85 -1.04
CA SER A 120 21.81 0.46 -0.97
C SER A 120 20.80 -0.35 -0.15
N LEU A 121 20.35 -1.49 -0.68
CA LEU A 121 19.37 -2.33 -0.02
C LEU A 121 19.93 -2.93 1.28
N ILE A 122 19.19 -2.76 2.39
CA ILE A 122 19.49 -3.40 3.67
C ILE A 122 18.64 -4.68 3.83
N SER A 123 17.32 -4.54 3.67
CA SER A 123 16.37 -5.66 3.85
C SER A 123 15.10 -5.47 3.04
N SER A 124 14.35 -6.55 2.90
CA SER A 124 13.07 -6.61 2.20
C SER A 124 12.06 -7.39 3.02
N VAL A 125 10.88 -6.84 3.23
CA VAL A 125 9.75 -7.53 3.87
C VAL A 125 8.66 -7.74 2.85
N VAL A 126 8.48 -9.00 2.43
CA VAL A 126 7.41 -9.39 1.50
C VAL A 126 6.15 -9.67 2.31
N CYS A 127 5.18 -8.79 2.21
CA CYS A 127 3.91 -8.87 2.91
C CYS A 127 2.82 -8.20 2.05
N PRO A 128 2.24 -8.93 1.08
CA PRO A 128 1.29 -8.35 0.13
C PRO A 128 0.04 -7.81 0.83
N GLY A 129 -0.36 -6.60 0.48
CA GLY A 129 -1.53 -5.97 1.12
C GLY A 129 -2.14 -4.84 0.33
N GLY A 130 -1.48 -4.41 -0.74
CA GLY A 130 -1.88 -3.22 -1.48
C GLY A 130 -1.65 -1.94 -0.68
N GLN A 131 -1.66 -0.84 -1.36
CA GLN A 131 -1.26 0.50 -0.95
C GLN A 131 0.19 0.55 -0.44
N GLY A 132 0.49 0.06 0.75
CA GLY A 132 1.87 0.07 1.26
C GLY A 132 2.38 1.47 1.57
N ASP A 133 1.47 2.41 1.90
CA ASP A 133 1.77 3.70 2.49
C ASP A 133 2.52 3.48 3.81
N VAL A 134 3.64 4.15 4.00
CA VAL A 134 4.58 3.89 5.10
C VAL A 134 4.91 5.15 5.88
N SER A 135 5.03 5.01 7.20
CA SER A 135 5.52 6.07 8.08
C SER A 135 6.48 5.52 9.12
N ILE A 136 7.48 6.33 9.53
CA ILE A 136 8.46 5.97 10.54
C ILE A 136 8.35 6.92 11.72
N VAL A 137 8.30 6.38 12.93
CA VAL A 137 8.39 7.14 14.19
C VAL A 137 9.38 6.43 15.12
N GLY A 138 10.57 6.97 15.27
CA GLY A 138 11.66 6.27 15.95
C GLY A 138 11.96 4.93 15.30
N ASP A 139 11.88 3.85 16.05
CA ASP A 139 12.08 2.48 15.54
C ASP A 139 10.76 1.78 15.13
N ILE A 140 9.65 2.49 15.12
CA ILE A 140 8.36 1.96 14.68
C ILE A 140 8.10 2.35 13.22
N LEU A 141 7.86 1.36 12.37
CA LEU A 141 7.35 1.51 11.01
C LEU A 141 5.87 1.11 10.98
N ILE A 142 5.04 1.95 10.38
CA ILE A 142 3.62 1.69 10.16
C ILE A 142 3.41 1.52 8.66
N MET A 143 2.65 0.48 8.27
CA MET A 143 2.33 0.19 6.87
C MET A 143 0.83 0.00 6.66
N SER A 144 0.29 0.71 5.69
CA SER A 144 -1.11 0.62 5.26
C SER A 144 -1.40 -0.65 4.46
N VAL A 145 -2.54 -1.28 4.74
CA VAL A 145 -3.03 -2.48 4.06
C VAL A 145 -4.51 -2.34 3.72
N GLU A 146 -4.85 -2.36 2.44
CA GLU A 146 -6.25 -2.14 2.00
C GLU A 146 -6.84 -3.27 1.15
N GLN A 147 -6.01 -4.02 0.41
CA GLN A 147 -6.53 -5.01 -0.53
C GLN A 147 -7.26 -6.16 0.16
N ILE A 148 -8.40 -6.54 -0.41
CA ILE A 148 -9.26 -7.63 0.09
C ILE A 148 -8.58 -9.00 0.12
N ARG A 149 -7.50 -9.18 -0.62
CA ARG A 149 -6.74 -10.44 -0.69
C ARG A 149 -5.66 -10.57 0.38
N SER A 150 -5.43 -9.52 1.17
CA SER A 150 -4.35 -9.51 2.16
C SER A 150 -4.64 -10.48 3.30
N ARG A 151 -3.58 -11.13 3.80
CA ARG A 151 -3.64 -12.13 4.85
C ARG A 151 -3.00 -11.64 6.14
N ILE A 152 -3.47 -12.16 7.27
CA ILE A 152 -2.88 -11.88 8.59
C ILE A 152 -1.40 -12.29 8.63
N ASP A 153 -1.06 -13.41 8.02
CA ASP A 153 0.28 -14.04 8.02
C ASP A 153 1.18 -13.60 6.86
N CYS A 154 0.78 -12.57 6.09
CA CYS A 154 1.49 -12.13 4.88
C CYS A 154 1.59 -13.20 3.78
N GLY A 155 0.77 -14.23 3.80
CA GLY A 155 0.79 -15.31 2.81
C GLY A 155 0.59 -14.80 1.38
N LEU A 156 1.38 -15.34 0.46
CA LEU A 156 1.39 -14.92 -0.96
C LEU A 156 0.16 -15.40 -1.73
N GLU A 157 -0.47 -16.47 -1.26
CA GLU A 157 -1.69 -17.03 -1.83
C GLU A 157 -2.88 -16.06 -1.74
N GLY A 158 -2.84 -15.18 -0.73
CA GLY A 158 -3.92 -14.26 -0.45
C GLY A 158 -5.19 -14.96 0.05
N VAL A 159 -6.31 -14.22 0.09
CA VAL A 159 -7.66 -14.74 0.39
C VAL A 159 -8.60 -14.44 -0.76
N GLY A 160 -9.65 -15.28 -0.90
CA GLY A 160 -10.71 -15.12 -1.90
C GLY A 160 -11.60 -13.89 -1.66
N ARG A 161 -12.76 -13.85 -2.29
CA ARG A 161 -13.72 -12.74 -2.12
C ARG A 161 -14.67 -12.96 -0.94
N ASP A 162 -14.94 -14.21 -0.60
CA ASP A 162 -15.84 -14.55 0.49
C ASP A 162 -15.26 -14.16 1.85
N ALA A 163 -16.08 -14.01 2.86
CA ALA A 163 -15.64 -13.72 4.22
C ALA A 163 -14.58 -14.73 4.68
N SER A 164 -13.51 -14.23 5.31
CA SER A 164 -12.41 -15.08 5.72
C SER A 164 -11.76 -14.56 7.02
N PRO A 165 -11.57 -15.43 8.01
CA PRO A 165 -10.88 -15.07 9.24
C PRO A 165 -9.39 -14.77 9.01
N GLU A 166 -8.83 -15.19 7.88
CA GLU A 166 -7.42 -14.97 7.53
C GLU A 166 -7.20 -13.59 6.89
N ARG A 167 -8.27 -12.88 6.52
CA ARG A 167 -8.16 -11.58 5.87
C ARG A 167 -7.64 -10.53 6.83
N PHE A 168 -6.68 -9.75 6.34
CA PHE A 168 -6.17 -8.58 7.03
C PHE A 168 -6.41 -7.31 6.21
N ARG A 169 -6.95 -6.28 6.86
CA ARG A 169 -7.08 -4.92 6.31
C ARG A 169 -6.98 -3.91 7.45
N GLY A 170 -6.11 -2.92 7.31
CA GLY A 170 -5.83 -1.92 8.33
C GLY A 170 -4.38 -1.47 8.31
N ILE A 171 -3.74 -1.34 9.46
CA ILE A 171 -2.33 -0.99 9.57
C ILE A 171 -1.52 -2.12 10.22
N ARG A 172 -0.31 -2.35 9.71
CA ARG A 172 0.69 -3.21 10.34
C ARG A 172 1.75 -2.35 11.00
N ILE A 173 2.28 -2.83 12.09
CA ILE A 173 3.27 -2.14 12.90
C ILE A 173 4.50 -3.03 13.00
N PHE A 174 5.64 -2.50 12.58
CA PHE A 174 6.91 -3.23 12.59
C PHE A 174 7.90 -2.52 13.52
N ASP A 175 8.69 -3.29 14.22
CA ASP A 175 9.93 -2.85 14.87
C ASP A 175 11.04 -2.93 13.81
N ILE A 176 11.69 -1.81 13.58
CA ILE A 176 12.83 -1.62 12.66
C ILE A 176 14.09 -1.19 13.40
N SER A 177 14.22 -1.47 14.68
CA SER A 177 15.44 -1.22 15.47
C SER A 177 16.62 -2.00 14.89
N ASP A 178 16.38 -3.25 14.45
CA ASP A 178 17.27 -3.97 13.57
C ASP A 178 16.79 -3.86 12.11
N LEU A 179 17.42 -2.97 11.36
CA LEU A 179 17.06 -2.72 9.95
C LEU A 179 17.24 -3.95 9.05
N LYS A 180 18.03 -4.93 9.46
CA LYS A 180 18.25 -6.16 8.68
C LYS A 180 17.15 -7.20 8.93
N ASN A 181 16.52 -7.14 10.09
CA ASN A 181 15.52 -8.10 10.54
C ASN A 181 14.28 -7.39 11.09
N PRO A 182 13.52 -6.65 10.27
CA PRO A 182 12.26 -6.03 10.69
C PRO A 182 11.28 -7.07 11.21
N VAL A 183 10.61 -6.79 12.33
CA VAL A 183 9.67 -7.71 12.98
C VAL A 183 8.31 -7.06 13.10
N GLN A 184 7.23 -7.73 12.65
CA GLN A 184 5.87 -7.24 12.91
C GLN A 184 5.56 -7.41 14.40
N VAL A 185 5.33 -6.30 15.09
CA VAL A 185 5.08 -6.25 16.54
C VAL A 185 3.64 -5.86 16.89
N GLY A 186 2.85 -5.48 15.91
CA GLY A 186 1.46 -5.13 16.11
C GLY A 186 0.70 -5.03 14.79
N ALA A 187 -0.63 -4.95 14.92
CA ALA A 187 -1.53 -4.73 13.79
C ALA A 187 -2.89 -4.25 14.30
N VAL A 188 -3.55 -3.38 13.53
CA VAL A 188 -4.92 -2.94 13.82
C VAL A 188 -5.76 -3.18 12.59
N GLN A 189 -6.81 -3.99 12.72
CA GLN A 189 -7.78 -4.22 11.67
C GLN A 189 -8.82 -3.11 11.63
N THR A 190 -9.23 -2.71 10.43
CA THR A 190 -10.25 -1.68 10.21
C THR A 190 -11.31 -2.17 9.24
N CYS A 191 -12.48 -1.54 9.23
CA CYS A 191 -13.61 -1.96 8.41
C CYS A 191 -13.38 -1.77 6.90
N ARG A 192 -12.53 -0.84 6.51
CA ARG A 192 -12.31 -0.49 5.10
C ARG A 192 -10.85 -0.57 4.68
N GLY A 193 -9.99 -1.13 5.54
CA GLY A 193 -8.56 -1.14 5.34
C GLY A 193 -7.92 0.22 5.64
N SER A 194 -6.70 0.37 5.19
CA SER A 194 -5.93 1.61 5.20
C SER A 194 -5.46 1.92 3.79
N HIS A 195 -6.04 2.94 3.18
CA HIS A 195 -5.53 3.47 1.92
C HIS A 195 -4.29 4.29 2.17
N THR A 196 -4.44 5.23 3.10
CA THR A 196 -3.37 6.05 3.64
C THR A 196 -3.58 6.22 5.15
N HIS A 197 -2.52 6.56 5.84
CA HIS A 197 -2.56 6.97 7.23
C HIS A 197 -1.71 8.22 7.42
N SER A 198 -1.95 8.93 8.52
CA SER A 198 -1.16 10.09 8.90
C SER A 198 -0.76 10.00 10.36
N ILE A 199 0.50 10.22 10.65
CA ILE A 199 0.97 10.40 12.01
C ILE A 199 0.56 11.80 12.46
N VAL A 200 -0.32 11.87 13.44
CA VAL A 200 -0.86 13.14 13.96
C VAL A 200 -0.06 13.63 15.17
N ALA A 201 0.39 12.70 16.00
CA ALA A 201 1.24 12.97 17.12
C ALA A 201 2.06 11.73 17.49
N GLY A 202 3.21 11.96 18.10
CA GLY A 202 3.91 10.88 18.74
C GLY A 202 5.44 10.86 18.61
N PRO A 203 6.07 10.14 19.54
CA PRO A 203 5.41 9.70 20.78
C PRO A 203 5.05 10.91 21.65
N ASN A 204 3.82 10.92 22.19
CA ASN A 204 3.38 11.94 23.14
C ASN A 204 3.96 11.70 24.54
N GLU A 205 3.57 12.50 25.54
CA GLU A 205 4.04 12.38 26.94
C GLU A 205 3.76 10.99 27.55
N ASP A 206 2.70 10.31 27.07
CA ASP A 206 2.34 8.94 27.47
C ASP A 206 3.09 7.85 26.69
N GLY A 207 4.03 8.21 25.81
CA GLY A 207 4.75 7.28 24.97
C GLY A 207 3.90 6.62 23.86
N LYS A 208 2.90 7.34 23.36
CA LYS A 208 1.96 6.85 22.35
C LYS A 208 2.07 7.60 21.04
N ILE A 209 1.97 6.88 19.94
CA ILE A 209 1.80 7.43 18.61
C ILE A 209 0.31 7.47 18.29
N ILE A 210 -0.17 8.59 17.76
CA ILE A 210 -1.54 8.75 17.29
C ILE A 210 -1.56 8.78 15.77
N VAL A 211 -2.35 7.88 15.20
CA VAL A 211 -2.49 7.69 13.76
C VAL A 211 -3.94 7.93 13.34
N TYR A 212 -4.13 8.72 12.31
CA TYR A 212 -5.41 8.84 11.63
C TYR A 212 -5.38 7.93 10.41
N ASN A 213 -6.34 7.02 10.35
CA ASN A 213 -6.45 6.04 9.28
C ASN A 213 -7.70 6.30 8.43
N SER A 214 -7.53 6.25 7.13
CA SER A 214 -8.62 6.35 6.15
C SER A 214 -8.55 5.20 5.15
N GLY A 215 -9.60 4.40 5.10
CA GLY A 215 -9.77 3.33 4.14
C GLY A 215 -10.74 3.70 3.03
N THR A 216 -10.45 3.32 1.79
CA THR A 216 -11.32 3.53 0.62
C THR A 216 -11.95 2.23 0.12
N GLY A 217 -11.50 1.07 0.59
CA GLY A 217 -12.03 -0.23 0.22
C GLY A 217 -13.52 -0.38 0.57
N SER A 218 -14.16 -1.43 0.05
CA SER A 218 -15.51 -1.81 0.47
C SER A 218 -15.56 -2.08 1.96
N VAL A 219 -16.70 -1.83 2.59
CA VAL A 219 -16.90 -2.24 3.99
C VAL A 219 -16.76 -3.77 4.07
N ARG A 220 -16.04 -4.25 5.08
CA ARG A 220 -15.89 -5.68 5.35
C ARG A 220 -17.24 -6.30 5.70
N ASP A 221 -17.33 -7.58 5.46
CA ASP A 221 -18.43 -8.39 5.93
C ASP A 221 -18.46 -8.41 7.47
N ASP A 222 -19.65 -8.39 8.07
CA ASP A 222 -19.83 -8.47 9.51
C ASP A 222 -19.44 -9.86 10.06
N GLU A 223 -19.45 -10.90 9.23
CA GLU A 223 -18.87 -12.21 9.56
C GLU A 223 -17.36 -12.15 9.82
N GLU A 224 -16.64 -11.21 9.19
CA GLU A 224 -15.22 -11.00 9.43
C GLU A 224 -14.95 -10.08 10.62
N MET A 225 -15.79 -9.06 10.79
CA MET A 225 -15.65 -8.05 11.83
C MET A 225 -17.02 -7.44 12.17
N GLU A 226 -17.62 -7.89 13.23
CA GLU A 226 -19.00 -7.56 13.67
C GLU A 226 -19.29 -6.05 13.76
N THR A 227 -18.24 -5.23 13.97
CA THR A 227 -18.40 -3.77 14.07
C THR A 227 -18.47 -3.07 12.72
N CYS A 228 -18.34 -3.79 11.60
CA CYS A 228 -18.28 -3.21 10.26
C CYS A 228 -19.68 -3.11 9.65
N ILE A 229 -20.29 -1.94 9.83
CA ILE A 229 -21.63 -1.64 9.31
C ILE A 229 -21.49 -0.74 8.09
N GLY A 230 -22.17 -1.09 7.01
CA GLY A 230 -22.27 -0.28 5.82
C GLY A 230 -23.15 0.96 6.01
N ASN A 231 -23.59 1.56 4.93
CA ASN A 231 -24.49 2.72 5.00
C ASN A 231 -25.93 2.25 5.26
N VAL A 232 -26.32 2.20 6.52
CA VAL A 232 -27.69 1.92 6.94
C VAL A 232 -28.33 3.24 7.33
N PRO A 233 -29.42 3.67 6.68
CA PRO A 233 -30.08 4.93 7.00
C PRO A 233 -30.45 5.02 8.48
N GLY A 234 -30.00 6.10 9.14
CA GLY A 234 -30.23 6.36 10.56
C GLY A 234 -29.27 5.66 11.52
N ASP A 235 -28.38 4.77 11.05
CA ASP A 235 -27.33 4.17 11.87
C ASP A 235 -26.05 5.00 11.82
N LYS A 236 -25.67 5.58 12.97
CA LYS A 236 -24.46 6.39 13.11
C LYS A 236 -23.17 5.57 13.20
N ARG A 237 -23.26 4.25 13.26
CA ARG A 237 -22.08 3.36 13.36
C ARG A 237 -21.49 3.03 11.98
N THR A 238 -21.93 3.71 10.91
CA THR A 238 -21.44 3.47 9.56
C THR A 238 -19.91 3.50 9.49
N ALA A 239 -19.34 2.55 8.76
CA ALA A 239 -17.92 2.54 8.44
C ALA A 239 -17.56 3.48 7.28
N LEU A 240 -18.56 4.12 6.66
CA LEU A 240 -18.35 5.10 5.60
C LEU A 240 -18.11 6.49 6.22
N PHE A 241 -17.30 7.30 5.52
CA PHE A 241 -17.04 8.70 5.88
C PHE A 241 -16.53 8.90 7.32
N ARG A 242 -15.72 7.97 7.82
CA ARG A 242 -15.10 8.09 9.13
C ARG A 242 -13.58 8.04 9.04
N ILE A 243 -12.94 8.56 10.06
CA ILE A 243 -11.50 8.42 10.30
C ILE A 243 -11.33 7.54 11.53
N ASP A 244 -10.60 6.44 11.41
CA ASP A 244 -10.25 5.62 12.56
C ASP A 244 -9.02 6.25 13.25
N VAL A 245 -9.19 6.69 14.50
CA VAL A 245 -8.12 7.21 15.33
C VAL A 245 -7.47 6.03 16.05
N ILE A 246 -6.22 5.75 15.73
CA ILE A 246 -5.48 4.61 16.26
C ILE A 246 -4.41 5.10 17.22
N GLU A 247 -4.36 4.49 18.39
CA GLU A 247 -3.33 4.70 19.41
C GLU A 247 -2.37 3.51 19.40
N ILE A 248 -1.06 3.80 19.30
CA ILE A 248 0.01 2.79 19.33
C ILE A 248 0.94 3.09 20.51
N PRO A 249 0.90 2.29 21.59
CA PRO A 249 1.88 2.41 22.66
C PRO A 249 3.27 1.96 22.17
N VAL A 250 4.27 2.84 22.21
CA VAL A 250 5.62 2.53 21.69
C VAL A 250 6.28 1.38 22.47
N SER A 251 6.06 1.31 23.78
CA SER A 251 6.61 0.24 24.63
C SER A 251 5.95 -1.13 24.42
N GLU A 252 4.73 -1.15 23.86
CA GLU A 252 3.96 -2.37 23.66
C GLU A 252 3.05 -2.23 22.42
N PRO A 253 3.63 -2.20 21.18
CA PRO A 253 2.88 -1.95 19.94
C PRO A 253 1.79 -2.98 19.65
N SER A 254 1.89 -4.19 20.23
CA SER A 254 0.85 -5.22 20.16
C SER A 254 -0.49 -4.79 20.77
N LYS A 255 -0.49 -3.78 21.64
CA LYS A 255 -1.70 -3.19 22.24
C LYS A 255 -2.29 -2.02 21.43
N ALA A 256 -1.81 -1.81 20.21
CA ALA A 256 -2.39 -0.82 19.31
C ALA A 256 -3.89 -1.08 19.08
N LYS A 257 -4.68 -0.02 19.07
CA LYS A 257 -6.15 -0.12 18.95
C LYS A 257 -6.77 1.16 18.38
N ILE A 258 -7.96 1.01 17.80
CA ILE A 258 -8.83 2.14 17.48
C ILE A 258 -9.40 2.68 18.82
N VAL A 259 -9.21 3.97 19.08
CA VAL A 259 -9.73 4.66 20.28
C VAL A 259 -10.97 5.50 19.98
N SER A 260 -11.14 5.93 18.76
CA SER A 260 -12.37 6.59 18.27
C SER A 260 -12.48 6.50 16.75
N SER A 261 -13.68 6.68 16.24
CA SER A 261 -13.96 6.67 14.80
C SER A 261 -14.97 7.76 14.44
N PRO A 262 -14.56 9.05 14.54
CA PRO A 262 -15.44 10.16 14.19
C PRO A 262 -15.85 10.08 12.72
N THR A 263 -17.14 10.31 12.45
CA THR A 263 -17.67 10.48 11.10
C THR A 263 -17.36 11.88 10.58
N VAL A 264 -16.93 11.95 9.32
CA VAL A 264 -16.64 13.19 8.60
C VAL A 264 -17.60 13.22 7.41
N PHE A 265 -18.29 14.32 7.20
CA PHE A 265 -19.29 14.47 6.12
C PHE A 265 -20.55 13.60 6.27
N ALA A 266 -20.91 13.19 7.48
CA ALA A 266 -22.14 12.43 7.76
C ALA A 266 -23.23 13.31 8.33
#